data_1f922f2f4b0461527a8ac6c16aec1aff
#
_entry.id   1f922f2f4b0461527a8ac6c16aec1aff
#
_cell.length_a   1.000
_cell.length_b   1.000
_cell.length_c   1.000
_cell.angle_alpha   90.00
_cell.angle_beta   90.00
_cell.angle_gamma   90.00
#
_symmetry.space_group_name_H-M   'P 1'
#
loop_
_entity.id
_entity.type
_entity.pdbx_description
1 polymer ?
#
loop_
_entity_poly.entity_id
_entity_poly.type
_entity_poly.pdbx_seq_one_letter_code
_entity_poly.pdbx_strand_id
1 'polypeptide(L)'
;MVENWKYMKAKDAISGKEGSLYATIDGNVTQVAECKSITAKITKNKTEFKALGYRGTQQKATGWTGSGTLTIHYASSRWAKMMIDYAKNGTDTYFKLQIINEDPTSSIGKQTVTLIDVNFDEAEIAKLDTESDFLDQTMNFTFSDVETPDEFDELNKK
;
A
#
# COMPACT_ATOMS: atom_id res chain seq x y z
N MET A 1 13.21 -10.38 39.34
CA MET A 1 13.89 -10.26 38.55
C MET A 1 13.40 -9.76 37.40
N VAL A 2 13.76 -9.20 36.87
CA VAL A 2 13.32 -8.65 35.83
C VAL A 2 13.68 -9.27 34.71
N GLU A 3 12.85 -9.44 33.86
CA GLU A 3 13.26 -9.89 32.71
C GLU A 3 13.86 -8.86 31.92
N ASN A 4 14.94 -9.16 31.32
CA ASN A 4 15.58 -8.25 30.39
C ASN A 4 15.12 -8.49 28.99
N TRP A 5 14.19 -9.39 28.80
CA TRP A 5 13.72 -9.72 27.47
C TRP A 5 12.80 -8.65 26.95
N LYS A 6 13.08 -8.16 25.75
CA LYS A 6 12.21 -7.24 25.06
C LYS A 6 11.59 -7.97 23.91
N TYR A 7 10.43 -8.51 24.09
CA TYR A 7 9.74 -9.19 23.04
C TYR A 7 8.37 -8.60 22.82
N MET A 8 7.90 -8.71 21.60
CA MET A 8 6.60 -8.21 21.22
C MET A 8 5.52 -9.10 21.83
N LYS A 9 4.51 -8.49 22.41
CA LYS A 9 3.40 -9.23 22.99
C LYS A 9 2.21 -9.24 22.05
N ALA A 10 1.30 -10.17 22.26
CA ALA A 10 0.12 -10.27 21.41
C ALA A 10 -0.71 -8.99 21.39
N LYS A 11 -0.73 -8.24 22.49
CA LYS A 11 -1.47 -6.98 22.55
C LYS A 11 -0.85 -5.89 21.68
N ASP A 12 0.40 -6.08 21.23
CA ASP A 12 1.08 -5.12 20.38
C ASP A 12 0.87 -5.42 18.91
N ALA A 13 0.25 -6.54 18.61
CA ALA A 13 -0.02 -6.92 17.23
C ALA A 13 -1.31 -6.29 16.72
N ILE A 14 -1.38 -6.05 15.42
CA ILE A 14 -2.57 -5.51 14.79
C ILE A 14 -3.26 -6.61 14.01
N SER A 15 -4.57 -6.73 14.19
CA SER A 15 -5.35 -7.66 13.41
C SER A 15 -5.38 -7.19 11.94
N GLY A 16 -5.12 -8.09 11.02
CA GLY A 16 -5.17 -7.77 9.61
C GLY A 16 -6.56 -7.40 9.10
N LYS A 17 -7.58 -7.60 9.92
CA LYS A 17 -8.95 -7.25 9.56
C LYS A 17 -9.35 -5.85 10.02
N GLU A 18 -8.53 -5.21 10.83
CA GLU A 18 -8.86 -3.91 11.40
C GLU A 18 -8.22 -2.81 10.59
N GLY A 19 -9.01 -2.21 9.73
CA GLY A 19 -8.52 -1.12 8.89
C GLY A 19 -9.53 -0.72 7.84
N SER A 20 -9.20 0.33 7.12
CA SER A 20 -10.05 0.86 6.07
C SER A 20 -9.20 1.40 4.94
N LEU A 21 -9.78 1.40 3.75
CA LEU A 21 -9.14 1.95 2.57
C LEU A 21 -10.10 2.93 1.91
N TYR A 22 -9.62 4.14 1.63
CA TYR A 22 -10.39 5.17 0.95
C TYR A 22 -9.65 5.61 -0.30
N ALA A 23 -10.40 5.83 -1.37
CA ALA A 23 -9.86 6.37 -2.60
C ALA A 23 -10.47 7.75 -2.84
N THR A 24 -9.64 8.73 -3.15
CA THR A 24 -10.09 10.08 -3.52
C THR A 24 -9.84 10.26 -5.01
N ILE A 25 -10.90 10.22 -5.78
CA ILE A 25 -10.85 10.32 -7.24
C ILE A 25 -11.66 11.55 -7.64
N ASP A 26 -11.01 12.48 -8.33
CA ASP A 26 -11.66 13.73 -8.80
C ASP A 26 -12.37 14.48 -7.66
N GLY A 27 -11.74 14.51 -6.49
CA GLY A 27 -12.29 15.21 -5.32
C GLY A 27 -13.35 14.44 -4.55
N ASN A 28 -13.75 13.27 -5.01
CA ASN A 28 -14.75 12.44 -4.33
C ASN A 28 -14.06 11.35 -3.53
N VAL A 29 -14.36 11.28 -2.24
CA VAL A 29 -13.80 10.27 -1.34
C VAL A 29 -14.77 9.09 -1.28
N THR A 30 -14.27 7.91 -1.59
CA THR A 30 -15.07 6.69 -1.58
C THR A 30 -14.33 5.62 -0.80
N GLN A 31 -15.04 4.93 0.07
CA GLN A 31 -14.46 3.78 0.76
C GLN A 31 -14.36 2.60 -0.19
N VAL A 32 -13.21 1.96 -0.22
CA VAL A 32 -13.01 0.76 -1.03
C VAL A 32 -13.37 -0.43 -0.16
N ALA A 33 -14.66 -0.69 -0.05
CA ALA A 33 -15.19 -1.74 0.83
C ALA A 33 -14.84 -3.14 0.34
N GLU A 34 -14.60 -3.28 -0.96
CA GLU A 34 -14.24 -4.56 -1.55
C GLU A 34 -12.76 -4.92 -1.34
N CYS A 35 -12.01 -4.10 -0.64
CA CYS A 35 -10.59 -4.35 -0.41
C CYS A 35 -10.38 -5.62 0.40
N LYS A 36 -9.55 -6.50 -0.11
CA LYS A 36 -9.15 -7.70 0.59
C LYS A 36 -7.77 -7.54 1.21
N SER A 37 -6.85 -6.95 0.47
CA SER A 37 -5.51 -6.65 0.99
C SER A 37 -4.89 -5.54 0.16
N ILE A 38 -4.02 -4.76 0.80
CA ILE A 38 -3.23 -3.74 0.10
C ILE A 38 -1.85 -3.69 0.73
N THR A 39 -0.84 -3.57 -0.11
CA THR A 39 0.54 -3.42 0.31
C THR A 39 1.18 -2.32 -0.52
N ALA A 40 1.90 -1.43 0.13
CA ALA A 40 2.63 -0.37 -0.56
C ALA A 40 4.04 -0.32 0.00
N LYS A 41 5.00 -0.04 -0.87
CA LYS A 41 6.41 -0.01 -0.48
C LYS A 41 7.17 1.03 -1.27
N ILE A 42 8.26 1.48 -0.69
CA ILE A 42 9.22 2.36 -1.34
C ILE A 42 10.49 1.56 -1.56
N THR A 43 10.99 1.57 -2.79
CA THR A 43 12.24 0.89 -3.14
C THR A 43 13.27 1.93 -3.53
N LYS A 44 14.42 1.91 -2.86
CA LYS A 44 15.52 2.79 -3.21
C LYS A 44 16.22 2.26 -4.45
N ASN A 45 16.55 3.15 -5.35
CA ASN A 45 17.40 2.84 -6.48
C ASN A 45 18.83 3.15 -6.07
N LYS A 46 19.69 2.16 -6.11
CA LYS A 46 21.07 2.31 -5.65
C LYS A 46 22.05 2.05 -6.78
N THR A 47 23.15 2.80 -6.75
CA THR A 47 24.23 2.65 -7.70
C THR A 47 25.51 2.36 -6.95
N GLU A 48 26.32 1.48 -7.49
CA GLU A 48 27.60 1.13 -6.87
C GLU A 48 28.55 2.31 -6.91
N PHE A 49 29.26 2.51 -5.82
CA PHE A 49 30.30 3.51 -5.69
C PHE A 49 31.59 2.85 -5.21
N LYS A 50 32.67 3.09 -5.93
CA LYS A 50 33.96 2.52 -5.58
C LYS A 50 34.94 3.64 -5.24
N ALA A 51 35.59 3.51 -4.12
CA ALA A 51 36.55 4.50 -3.66
C ALA A 51 37.98 3.98 -3.80
N LEU A 52 38.90 4.87 -4.15
CA LEU A 52 40.31 4.54 -4.23
C LEU A 52 40.84 4.20 -2.84
N GLY A 53 41.55 3.12 -2.73
CA GLY A 53 42.11 2.69 -1.44
C GLY A 53 41.16 1.84 -0.60
N TYR A 54 39.94 1.60 -1.06
CA TYR A 54 38.99 0.76 -0.35
C TYR A 54 38.59 -0.40 -1.23
N ARG A 55 38.71 -1.63 -0.76
CA ARG A 55 38.46 -2.82 -1.55
C ARG A 55 36.98 -3.14 -1.68
N GLY A 56 36.17 -2.71 -0.74
CA GLY A 56 34.76 -2.98 -0.76
C GLY A 56 34.00 -2.10 -1.74
N THR A 57 32.80 -2.53 -2.11
CA THR A 57 31.91 -1.75 -2.94
C THR A 57 30.85 -1.10 -2.05
N GLN A 58 30.63 0.19 -2.24
CA GLN A 58 29.62 0.92 -1.51
C GLN A 58 28.42 1.17 -2.42
N GLN A 59 27.25 1.38 -1.84
CA GLN A 59 26.04 1.65 -2.59
C GLN A 59 25.52 3.04 -2.25
N LYS A 60 25.19 3.81 -3.26
CA LYS A 60 24.62 5.13 -3.06
C LYS A 60 23.22 5.19 -3.64
N ALA A 61 22.29 5.71 -2.85
CA ALA A 61 20.92 5.87 -3.30
C ALA A 61 20.84 7.01 -4.32
N THR A 62 20.17 6.75 -5.45
CA THR A 62 20.04 7.72 -6.54
C THR A 62 18.58 8.14 -6.75
N GLY A 63 17.67 7.58 -5.99
CA GLY A 63 16.25 7.90 -6.11
C GLY A 63 15.42 6.81 -5.48
N TRP A 64 14.11 6.88 -5.70
CA TRP A 64 13.22 5.87 -5.17
C TRP A 64 12.02 5.68 -6.10
N THR A 65 11.37 4.54 -5.94
CA THR A 65 10.16 4.19 -6.68
C THR A 65 9.13 3.72 -5.68
N GLY A 66 7.93 4.27 -5.76
CA GLY A 66 6.82 3.81 -4.95
C GLY A 66 5.94 2.85 -5.72
N SER A 67 5.66 1.71 -5.15
CA SER A 67 4.82 0.71 -5.80
C SER A 67 4.02 -0.06 -4.77
N GLY A 68 2.97 -0.73 -5.23
CA GLY A 68 2.15 -1.53 -4.35
C GLY A 68 1.25 -2.47 -5.10
N THR A 69 0.52 -3.27 -4.35
CA THR A 69 -0.41 -4.25 -4.87
C THR A 69 -1.71 -4.17 -4.09
N LEU A 70 -2.82 -4.10 -4.81
CA LEU A 70 -4.15 -4.08 -4.22
C LEU A 70 -4.91 -5.30 -4.70
N THR A 71 -5.43 -6.09 -3.76
CA THR A 71 -6.30 -7.21 -4.05
C THR A 71 -7.70 -6.88 -3.56
N ILE A 72 -8.68 -6.98 -4.43
CA ILE A 72 -10.06 -6.69 -4.09
C ILE A 72 -10.96 -7.84 -4.52
N HIS A 73 -12.12 -7.93 -3.89
CA HIS A 73 -13.17 -8.80 -4.40
C HIS A 73 -13.68 -8.21 -5.71
N TYR A 74 -13.98 -9.07 -6.66
CA TYR A 74 -14.43 -8.63 -7.98
C TYR A 74 -15.89 -8.20 -7.92
N ALA A 75 -16.09 -7.00 -7.37
CA ALA A 75 -17.44 -6.49 -7.08
C ALA A 75 -17.68 -5.09 -7.64
N SER A 76 -16.69 -4.48 -8.28
CA SER A 76 -16.80 -3.12 -8.79
C SER A 76 -16.16 -3.02 -10.16
N SER A 77 -16.78 -2.26 -11.04
CA SER A 77 -16.26 -2.02 -12.39
C SER A 77 -15.48 -0.71 -12.51
N ARG A 78 -15.35 0.06 -11.41
CA ARG A 78 -14.74 1.40 -11.51
C ARG A 78 -13.27 1.35 -11.97
N TRP A 79 -12.55 0.34 -11.53
CA TRP A 79 -11.14 0.21 -11.92
C TRP A 79 -10.99 -0.17 -13.38
N ALA A 80 -11.86 -1.07 -13.84
CA ALA A 80 -11.90 -1.44 -15.25
C ALA A 80 -12.28 -0.25 -16.13
N LYS A 81 -13.22 0.59 -15.67
CA LYS A 81 -13.62 1.80 -16.41
C LYS A 81 -12.45 2.77 -16.55
N MET A 82 -11.66 2.95 -15.51
CA MET A 82 -10.48 3.81 -15.58
C MET A 82 -9.49 3.33 -16.64
N MET A 83 -9.28 2.01 -16.70
CA MET A 83 -8.39 1.41 -17.69
C MET A 83 -8.95 1.55 -19.11
N ILE A 84 -10.24 1.36 -19.27
CA ILE A 84 -10.89 1.49 -20.58
C ILE A 84 -10.82 2.93 -21.06
N ASP A 85 -10.99 3.90 -20.17
CA ASP A 85 -10.86 5.31 -20.52
C ASP A 85 -9.46 5.62 -21.04
N TYR A 86 -8.45 5.09 -20.38
CA TYR A 86 -7.09 5.29 -20.84
C TYR A 86 -6.89 4.65 -22.23
N ALA A 87 -7.38 3.42 -22.41
CA ALA A 87 -7.17 2.69 -23.64
C ALA A 87 -7.87 3.33 -24.83
N LYS A 88 -9.05 3.92 -24.62
CA LYS A 88 -9.84 4.49 -25.72
C LYS A 88 -9.63 5.97 -25.92
N ASN A 89 -9.50 6.73 -24.83
CA ASN A 89 -9.46 8.18 -24.90
C ASN A 89 -8.13 8.77 -24.48
N GLY A 90 -7.18 7.96 -24.02
CA GLY A 90 -5.90 8.42 -23.53
C GLY A 90 -5.99 9.17 -22.20
N THR A 91 -7.12 9.11 -21.52
CA THR A 91 -7.31 9.79 -20.24
C THR A 91 -6.78 8.93 -19.12
N ASP A 92 -5.71 9.37 -18.48
CA ASP A 92 -5.10 8.66 -17.36
C ASP A 92 -5.47 9.37 -16.06
N THR A 93 -5.91 8.62 -15.07
CA THR A 93 -6.38 9.18 -13.81
C THR A 93 -5.39 8.89 -12.69
N TYR A 94 -4.95 9.94 -12.02
CA TYR A 94 -4.13 9.84 -10.83
C TYR A 94 -5.00 10.19 -9.63
N PHE A 95 -4.90 9.44 -8.57
CA PHE A 95 -5.77 9.64 -7.41
C PHE A 95 -5.00 9.37 -6.12
N LYS A 96 -5.68 9.55 -4.99
CA LYS A 96 -5.09 9.32 -3.68
C LYS A 96 -5.69 8.08 -3.06
N LEU A 97 -4.86 7.29 -2.38
CA LEU A 97 -5.33 6.18 -1.56
C LEU A 97 -4.94 6.46 -0.12
N GLN A 98 -5.89 6.33 0.77
CA GLN A 98 -5.65 6.48 2.19
C GLN A 98 -5.87 5.14 2.88
N ILE A 99 -4.83 4.64 3.53
CA ILE A 99 -4.83 3.36 4.20
C ILE A 99 -4.79 3.61 5.69
N ILE A 100 -5.80 3.13 6.40
CA ILE A 100 -5.90 3.33 7.85
C ILE A 100 -5.82 1.96 8.52
N ASN A 101 -4.85 1.81 9.40
CA ASN A 101 -4.72 0.64 10.27
C ASN A 101 -5.04 1.08 11.69
N GLU A 102 -6.13 0.58 12.23
CA GLU A 102 -6.51 0.92 13.59
C GLU A 102 -7.20 -0.28 14.22
N ASP A 103 -6.53 -0.90 15.17
CA ASP A 103 -7.07 -2.01 15.94
C ASP A 103 -7.29 -1.53 17.36
N PRO A 104 -8.55 -1.38 17.80
CA PRO A 104 -8.82 -0.89 19.15
C PRO A 104 -8.25 -1.79 20.24
N THR A 105 -7.97 -3.05 19.92
CA THR A 105 -7.40 -3.98 20.91
C THR A 105 -5.87 -3.96 20.91
N SER A 106 -5.26 -3.23 19.98
CA SER A 106 -3.81 -3.11 19.94
C SER A 106 -3.34 -1.93 20.79
N SER A 107 -2.17 -2.06 21.36
CA SER A 107 -1.58 -1.01 22.21
C SER A 107 -0.84 0.05 21.41
N ILE A 108 -0.60 -0.15 20.12
CA ILE A 108 0.25 0.77 19.34
C ILE A 108 -0.49 1.86 18.59
N GLY A 109 -1.81 1.90 18.72
CA GLY A 109 -2.59 3.01 18.17
C GLY A 109 -2.97 2.85 16.72
N LYS A 110 -3.00 3.97 16.01
CA LYS A 110 -3.51 4.05 14.65
C LYS A 110 -2.42 4.55 13.70
N GLN A 111 -2.39 4.00 12.51
CA GLN A 111 -1.54 4.52 11.44
C GLN A 111 -2.39 4.88 10.23
N THR A 112 -2.18 6.07 9.71
CA THR A 112 -2.81 6.54 8.48
C THR A 112 -1.72 6.85 7.47
N VAL A 113 -1.81 6.24 6.30
CA VAL A 113 -0.86 6.49 5.22
C VAL A 113 -1.65 6.95 4.00
N THR A 114 -1.27 8.08 3.44
CA THR A 114 -1.89 8.60 2.24
C THR A 114 -0.90 8.51 1.10
N LEU A 115 -1.25 7.75 0.08
CA LEU A 115 -0.45 7.61 -1.13
C LEU A 115 -0.95 8.64 -2.15
N ILE A 116 -0.02 9.38 -2.74
CA ILE A 116 -0.35 10.49 -3.64
C ILE A 116 0.03 10.12 -5.06
N ASP A 117 -0.83 10.50 -6.01
CA ASP A 117 -0.66 10.21 -7.43
C ASP A 117 -0.56 8.72 -7.69
N VAL A 118 -1.53 7.99 -7.15
CA VAL A 118 -1.63 6.56 -7.38
C VAL A 118 -2.18 6.33 -8.79
N ASN A 119 -1.54 5.41 -9.49
CA ASN A 119 -1.94 5.04 -10.84
C ASN A 119 -1.82 3.53 -10.97
N PHE A 120 -2.88 2.88 -11.42
CA PHE A 120 -2.86 1.44 -11.58
C PHE A 120 -2.18 1.05 -12.88
N ASP A 121 -1.36 0.00 -12.80
CA ASP A 121 -0.67 -0.54 -13.97
C ASP A 121 -1.60 -1.42 -14.80
N GLU A 122 -2.59 -2.02 -14.14
CA GLU A 122 -3.47 -3.00 -14.77
C GLU A 122 -4.79 -3.08 -14.02
N ALA A 123 -5.81 -3.57 -14.70
CA ALA A 123 -7.09 -3.94 -14.08
C ALA A 123 -7.73 -5.01 -14.95
N GLU A 124 -8.39 -5.97 -14.32
CA GLU A 124 -9.08 -7.01 -15.07
C GLU A 124 -10.38 -6.44 -15.65
N ILE A 125 -10.57 -6.61 -16.94
CA ILE A 125 -11.76 -6.10 -17.63
C ILE A 125 -12.92 -7.06 -17.47
N ALA A 126 -12.63 -8.35 -17.51
CA ALA A 126 -13.66 -9.38 -17.41
C ALA A 126 -13.06 -10.62 -16.75
N LYS A 127 -13.87 -11.30 -15.98
CA LYS A 127 -13.42 -12.52 -15.30
C LYS A 127 -14.57 -13.47 -15.07
N LEU A 128 -14.40 -14.71 -15.45
CA LEU A 128 -15.32 -15.79 -15.16
C LEU A 128 -14.49 -17.01 -14.78
N ASP A 129 -14.87 -17.65 -13.70
CA ASP A 129 -14.16 -18.85 -13.22
C ASP A 129 -15.15 -19.69 -12.44
N THR A 130 -15.55 -20.83 -13.02
CA THR A 130 -16.53 -21.71 -12.40
C THR A 130 -15.95 -22.54 -11.26
N GLU A 131 -14.62 -22.57 -11.14
CA GLU A 131 -13.94 -23.33 -10.09
C GLU A 131 -13.72 -22.49 -8.83
N SER A 132 -13.91 -21.19 -8.91
CA SER A 132 -13.73 -20.31 -7.76
C SER A 132 -15.04 -20.04 -7.05
N ASP A 133 -15.03 -20.12 -5.72
CA ASP A 133 -16.20 -19.78 -4.93
C ASP A 133 -16.51 -18.29 -5.03
N PHE A 134 -15.47 -17.45 -5.05
CA PHE A 134 -15.59 -16.00 -5.19
C PHE A 134 -14.52 -15.50 -6.15
N LEU A 135 -14.82 -14.42 -6.85
CA LEU A 135 -13.87 -13.83 -7.77
C LEU A 135 -13.14 -12.68 -7.11
N ASP A 136 -11.81 -12.68 -7.27
CA ASP A 136 -10.94 -11.62 -6.77
C ASP A 136 -10.11 -11.09 -7.92
N GLN A 137 -9.59 -9.87 -7.77
CA GLN A 137 -8.60 -9.37 -8.72
C GLN A 137 -7.46 -8.69 -7.98
N THR A 138 -6.28 -8.79 -8.55
CA THR A 138 -5.07 -8.19 -8.01
C THR A 138 -4.55 -7.18 -9.02
N MET A 139 -4.27 -5.98 -8.54
CA MET A 139 -3.79 -4.89 -9.38
C MET A 139 -2.52 -4.30 -8.78
N ASN A 140 -1.52 -4.11 -9.62
CA ASN A 140 -0.31 -3.41 -9.21
C ASN A 140 -0.47 -1.93 -9.50
N PHE A 141 0.12 -1.10 -8.66
CA PHE A 141 0.05 0.34 -8.83
C PHE A 141 1.37 1.00 -8.45
N THR A 142 1.51 2.24 -8.88
CA THR A 142 2.64 3.09 -8.50
C THR A 142 2.10 4.35 -7.85
N PHE A 143 2.94 5.01 -7.06
CA PHE A 143 2.61 6.30 -6.46
C PHE A 143 3.86 7.17 -6.45
N SER A 144 3.67 8.47 -6.40
CA SER A 144 4.78 9.40 -6.48
C SER A 144 5.16 10.05 -5.15
N ASP A 145 4.28 10.03 -4.16
CA ASP A 145 4.56 10.60 -2.86
C ASP A 145 3.72 9.93 -1.79
N VAL A 146 4.07 10.14 -0.54
CA VAL A 146 3.39 9.52 0.59
C VAL A 146 3.39 10.47 1.77
N GLU A 147 2.28 10.48 2.52
CA GLU A 147 2.14 11.23 3.75
C GLU A 147 1.67 10.29 4.85
N THR A 148 2.14 10.54 6.06
CA THR A 148 1.77 9.74 7.22
C THR A 148 1.20 10.63 8.31
N PRO A 149 -0.07 11.07 8.19
CA PRO A 149 -0.68 11.93 9.22
C PRO A 149 -0.68 11.33 10.61
N ASP A 150 -0.86 10.00 10.70
CA ASP A 150 -0.83 9.29 11.97
C ASP A 150 0.14 8.13 11.86
N GLU A 151 0.93 7.90 12.89
CA GLU A 151 1.90 6.80 12.94
C GLU A 151 1.67 5.94 14.18
N PHE A 152 2.02 4.67 14.07
CA PHE A 152 1.97 3.77 15.22
C PHE A 152 2.93 4.23 16.30
N ASP A 153 2.56 3.96 17.55
CA ASP A 153 3.46 4.20 18.67
C ASP A 153 4.59 3.17 18.66
N GLU A 154 5.77 3.60 19.08
CA GLU A 154 6.90 2.69 19.16
C GLU A 154 6.68 1.67 20.28
N LEU A 155 7.11 0.46 20.02
CA LEU A 155 7.04 -0.59 21.03
C LEU A 155 7.96 -0.27 22.20
N ASN A 156 7.48 -0.52 23.41
CA ASN A 156 8.26 -0.31 24.63
C ASN A 156 8.72 1.13 24.83
N LYS A 157 7.96 2.05 24.27
CA LYS A 157 8.28 3.45 24.42
C LYS A 157 7.73 3.91 25.78
N LYS A 158 8.55 4.13 26.72
CA LYS A 158 8.14 4.60 28.03
C LYS A 158 9.26 5.32 28.70
#